data_f1e7ad561b7a15c8a524d0cf20cc73a1
#
_entry.id   f1e7ad561b7a15c8a524d0cf20cc73a1
#
_cell.length_a   1.000
_cell.length_b   1.000
_cell.length_c   1.000
_cell.angle_alpha   90.00
_cell.angle_beta   90.00
_cell.angle_gamma   90.00
#
_symmetry.space_group_name_H-M   'P 1'
#
loop_
_entity.id
_entity.type
_entity.pdbx_description
1 polymer ?
#
loop_
_entity_poly.entity_id
_entity_poly.type
_entity_poly.pdbx_seq_one_letter_code
_entity_poly.pdbx_strand_id
1 'polypeptide(L)'
;MTASPTCPRCGGHLAPPGLWSNDWQCDRDGAVQPLHIHAPADQRALDHVAALARVPLWVPRPLLFGWVISGVGYAGDERGGARATVLSCSGPSPVGGPADLALVAEEPGVGLGARLGGVADSAPNLPGGPAEMKVHAAHHPTALWAVEGADDRVTYIGEARGIWLWVVLRPASAYVLLIDSLKLHDLRDGVFASLDLVFGAASPMLVGLQGPCRDAP
;
A
#
# COMPACT_ATOMS: atom_id res chain seq x y z
N MET A 1 15.70 6.01 15.01
CA MET A 1 15.00 4.96 15.78
C MET A 1 13.92 4.43 14.88
N THR A 2 14.01 3.19 14.43
CA THR A 2 12.93 2.52 13.68
C THR A 2 11.77 2.29 14.64
N ALA A 3 10.57 2.74 14.25
CA ALA A 3 9.35 2.48 15.02
C ALA A 3 9.14 0.96 15.14
N SER A 4 8.60 0.51 16.27
CA SER A 4 8.24 -0.90 16.45
C SER A 4 7.19 -1.30 15.41
N PRO A 5 7.26 -2.54 14.86
CA PRO A 5 6.29 -3.00 13.88
C PRO A 5 4.88 -3.10 14.48
N THR A 6 3.87 -2.92 13.64
CA THR A 6 2.46 -2.97 14.02
C THR A 6 1.71 -4.04 13.23
N CYS A 7 0.52 -4.41 13.70
CA CYS A 7 -0.34 -5.32 12.97
C CYS A 7 -0.84 -4.67 11.65
N PRO A 8 -0.69 -5.32 10.49
CA PRO A 8 -1.16 -4.75 9.21
C PRO A 8 -2.69 -4.64 9.15
N ARG A 9 -3.44 -5.43 9.94
CA ARG A 9 -4.91 -5.45 9.95
C ARG A 9 -5.49 -4.40 10.90
N CYS A 10 -5.03 -4.39 12.16
CA CYS A 10 -5.64 -3.53 13.18
C CYS A 10 -4.70 -2.42 13.71
N GLY A 11 -3.41 -2.43 13.35
CA GLY A 11 -2.43 -1.47 13.85
C GLY A 11 -2.01 -1.69 15.30
N GLY A 12 -2.48 -2.74 15.94
CA GLY A 12 -2.13 -3.09 17.31
C GLY A 12 -0.67 -3.49 17.45
N HIS A 13 -0.22 -3.53 18.70
CA HIS A 13 1.11 -4.00 19.07
C HIS A 13 1.28 -5.47 18.69
N LEU A 14 2.51 -5.87 18.37
CA LEU A 14 2.86 -7.24 18.04
C LEU A 14 3.86 -7.82 19.04
N ALA A 15 3.58 -9.05 19.49
CA ALA A 15 4.57 -9.87 20.19
C ALA A 15 5.49 -10.53 19.17
N PRO A 16 6.84 -10.41 19.32
CA PRO A 16 7.79 -11.01 18.41
C PRO A 16 7.81 -12.55 18.53
N PRO A 17 8.33 -13.27 17.52
CA PRO A 17 8.60 -14.70 17.60
C PRO A 17 9.38 -15.07 18.86
N GLY A 18 9.01 -16.19 19.49
CA GLY A 18 9.57 -16.63 20.74
C GLY A 18 9.61 -18.15 20.86
N LEU A 19 9.74 -18.66 22.10
CA LEU A 19 9.82 -20.10 22.35
C LEU A 19 8.56 -20.88 21.97
N TRP A 20 7.40 -20.18 21.93
CA TRP A 20 6.09 -20.81 21.74
C TRP A 20 5.48 -20.56 20.37
N SER A 21 6.00 -19.61 19.61
CA SER A 21 5.53 -19.28 18.26
C SER A 21 6.67 -18.79 17.40
N ASN A 22 6.74 -19.26 16.17
CA ASN A 22 7.67 -18.76 15.16
C ASN A 22 7.14 -17.52 14.43
N ASP A 23 5.87 -17.17 14.65
CA ASP A 23 5.19 -16.07 13.99
C ASP A 23 5.02 -14.88 14.93
N TRP A 24 4.97 -13.69 14.35
CA TRP A 24 4.52 -12.49 15.04
C TRP A 24 3.05 -12.62 15.42
N GLN A 25 2.73 -12.27 16.66
CA GLN A 25 1.38 -12.44 17.22
C GLN A 25 0.74 -11.09 17.51
N CYS A 26 -0.48 -10.91 17.02
CA CYS A 26 -1.39 -9.83 17.38
C CYS A 26 -2.46 -10.37 18.32
N ASP A 27 -2.73 -9.68 19.41
CA ASP A 27 -3.76 -10.13 20.39
C ASP A 27 -5.16 -10.24 19.77
N ARG A 28 -5.44 -9.42 18.74
CA ARG A 28 -6.73 -9.39 18.04
C ARG A 28 -6.78 -10.32 16.83
N ASP A 29 -5.72 -10.33 16.03
CA ASP A 29 -5.73 -10.93 14.69
C ASP A 29 -4.92 -12.24 14.61
N GLY A 30 -4.33 -12.68 15.75
CA GLY A 30 -3.51 -13.90 15.80
C GLY A 30 -2.16 -13.75 15.07
N ALA A 31 -1.74 -14.80 14.38
CA ALA A 31 -0.50 -14.77 13.59
C ALA A 31 -0.61 -13.82 12.39
N VAL A 32 0.30 -12.87 12.31
CA VAL A 32 0.32 -11.82 11.27
C VAL A 32 1.73 -11.51 10.81
N GLN A 33 1.85 -10.84 9.67
CA GLN A 33 3.10 -10.27 9.19
C GLN A 33 3.35 -8.91 9.87
N PRO A 34 4.55 -8.61 10.40
CA PRO A 34 4.82 -7.32 11.03
C PRO A 34 4.86 -6.21 9.98
N LEU A 35 4.12 -5.12 10.21
CA LEU A 35 4.09 -3.95 9.33
C LEU A 35 5.16 -2.95 9.75
N HIS A 36 6.01 -2.60 8.81
CA HIS A 36 7.07 -1.59 8.91
C HIS A 36 6.77 -0.44 7.96
N ILE A 37 6.76 0.80 8.47
CA ILE A 37 6.49 2.02 7.69
C ILE A 37 7.68 2.96 7.76
N HIS A 38 8.11 3.46 6.61
CA HIS A 38 9.08 4.52 6.42
C HIS A 38 8.36 5.74 5.83
N ALA A 39 8.01 6.69 6.67
CA ALA A 39 7.33 7.92 6.27
C ALA A 39 7.91 9.10 7.11
N PRO A 40 8.57 10.09 6.45
CA PRO A 40 8.81 10.15 5.01
C PRO A 40 9.74 9.03 4.52
N ALA A 41 9.64 8.69 3.23
CA ALA A 41 10.54 7.76 2.57
C ALA A 41 11.79 8.46 2.04
N ASP A 42 12.83 7.68 1.83
CA ASP A 42 14.02 8.04 1.06
C ASP A 42 14.42 6.88 0.13
N GLN A 43 15.44 7.10 -0.69
CA GLN A 43 15.93 6.07 -1.63
C GLN A 43 16.36 4.78 -0.90
N ARG A 44 16.99 4.90 0.27
CA ARG A 44 17.45 3.74 1.04
C ARG A 44 16.30 2.89 1.55
N ALA A 45 15.24 3.54 2.05
CA ALA A 45 14.03 2.84 2.49
C ALA A 45 13.37 2.11 1.31
N LEU A 46 13.31 2.77 0.14
CA LEU A 46 12.75 2.18 -1.08
C LEU A 46 13.54 0.95 -1.53
N ASP A 47 14.88 1.06 -1.60
CA ASP A 47 15.78 -0.03 -1.98
C ASP A 47 15.69 -1.20 -0.99
N HIS A 48 15.62 -0.90 0.30
CA HIS A 48 15.46 -1.91 1.35
C HIS A 48 14.15 -2.69 1.18
N VAL A 49 13.02 -1.98 0.99
CA VAL A 49 11.71 -2.62 0.79
C VAL A 49 11.72 -3.44 -0.51
N ALA A 50 12.28 -2.92 -1.60
CA ALA A 50 12.37 -3.63 -2.87
C ALA A 50 13.18 -4.93 -2.75
N ALA A 51 14.29 -4.91 -1.98
CA ALA A 51 15.13 -6.08 -1.74
C ALA A 51 14.45 -7.17 -0.91
N LEU A 52 13.59 -6.81 0.04
CA LEU A 52 12.83 -7.75 0.88
C LEU A 52 11.55 -8.25 0.21
N ALA A 53 11.04 -7.54 -0.80
CA ALA A 53 9.70 -7.76 -1.35
C ALA A 53 9.59 -9.08 -2.12
N ARG A 54 8.65 -9.94 -1.73
CA ARG A 54 8.20 -11.13 -2.48
C ARG A 54 7.08 -10.79 -3.45
N VAL A 55 6.34 -9.72 -3.15
CA VAL A 55 5.27 -9.15 -3.96
C VAL A 55 5.75 -7.90 -4.68
N PRO A 56 5.08 -7.41 -5.73
CA PRO A 56 5.48 -6.19 -6.42
C PRO A 56 5.59 -4.98 -5.49
N LEU A 57 6.54 -4.09 -5.74
CA LEU A 57 6.59 -2.75 -5.18
C LEU A 57 6.22 -1.76 -6.28
N TRP A 58 4.93 -1.43 -6.34
CA TRP A 58 4.37 -0.61 -7.41
C TRP A 58 4.73 0.86 -7.25
N VAL A 59 5.23 1.47 -8.33
CA VAL A 59 5.47 2.91 -8.43
C VAL A 59 4.81 3.47 -9.69
N PRO A 60 4.14 4.64 -9.62
CA PRO A 60 3.65 5.32 -10.80
C PRO A 60 4.81 5.78 -11.69
N ARG A 61 4.76 5.50 -12.99
CA ARG A 61 5.77 5.98 -13.92
C ARG A 61 5.20 6.36 -15.29
N PRO A 62 5.37 7.60 -15.73
CA PRO A 62 6.02 8.68 -14.97
C PRO A 62 5.30 8.98 -13.66
N LEU A 63 6.04 9.52 -12.69
CA LEU A 63 5.39 10.08 -11.50
C LEU A 63 4.49 11.23 -11.96
N LEU A 64 3.32 11.35 -11.37
CA LEU A 64 2.37 12.39 -11.72
C LEU A 64 3.01 13.77 -11.54
N PHE A 65 2.67 14.73 -12.40
CA PHE A 65 3.25 16.07 -12.34
C PHE A 65 2.97 16.76 -10.99
N GLY A 66 4.04 17.24 -10.34
CA GLY A 66 3.96 17.87 -9.04
C GLY A 66 3.79 16.89 -7.87
N TRP A 67 3.87 15.57 -8.13
CA TRP A 67 3.77 14.54 -7.11
C TRP A 67 5.14 14.10 -6.61
N VAL A 68 5.18 13.64 -5.35
CA VAL A 68 6.37 13.14 -4.68
C VAL A 68 6.07 11.79 -4.02
N ILE A 69 7.08 10.95 -3.84
CA ILE A 69 6.98 9.77 -2.98
C ILE A 69 6.99 10.24 -1.53
N SER A 70 5.94 9.92 -0.79
CA SER A 70 5.69 10.40 0.56
C SER A 70 5.80 9.31 1.62
N GLY A 71 6.00 8.06 1.20
CA GLY A 71 6.22 6.97 2.13
C GLY A 71 6.31 5.62 1.42
N VAL A 72 6.93 4.67 2.09
CA VAL A 72 7.02 3.26 1.68
C VAL A 72 6.94 2.37 2.91
N GLY A 73 6.41 1.16 2.75
CA GLY A 73 6.34 0.19 3.83
C GLY A 73 6.18 -1.23 3.32
N TYR A 74 6.28 -2.17 4.25
CA TYR A 74 6.09 -3.58 3.96
C TYR A 74 5.54 -4.34 5.17
N ALA A 75 4.82 -5.42 4.92
CA ALA A 75 4.44 -6.38 5.93
C ALA A 75 5.19 -7.70 5.70
N GLY A 76 6.04 -8.04 6.66
CA GLY A 76 6.94 -9.19 6.60
C GLY A 76 8.15 -9.03 7.50
N ASP A 77 9.03 -10.01 7.48
CA ASP A 77 10.30 -9.99 8.21
C ASP A 77 11.46 -10.49 7.32
N GLU A 78 12.68 -10.41 7.85
CA GLU A 78 13.89 -10.84 7.12
C GLU A 78 13.91 -12.34 6.79
N ARG A 79 13.15 -13.18 7.53
CA ARG A 79 13.10 -14.63 7.32
C ARG A 79 12.17 -15.01 6.20
N GLY A 80 10.97 -14.43 6.22
CA GLY A 80 9.89 -14.73 5.28
C GLY A 80 9.85 -13.82 4.05
N GLY A 81 10.56 -12.71 4.09
CA GLY A 81 10.43 -11.63 3.12
C GLY A 81 9.11 -10.86 3.29
N ALA A 82 8.94 -9.80 2.53
CA ALA A 82 7.75 -8.98 2.59
C ALA A 82 6.62 -9.59 1.72
N ARG A 83 5.51 -9.94 2.37
CA ARG A 83 4.30 -10.50 1.75
C ARG A 83 3.26 -9.42 1.38
N ALA A 84 3.49 -8.20 1.83
CA ALA A 84 2.83 -7.02 1.31
C ALA A 84 3.81 -5.86 1.25
N THR A 85 3.59 -4.97 0.28
CA THR A 85 4.29 -3.70 0.14
C THR A 85 3.28 -2.57 0.00
N VAL A 86 3.65 -1.38 0.42
CA VAL A 86 2.89 -0.16 0.18
C VAL A 86 3.83 0.96 -0.23
N LEU A 87 3.43 1.71 -1.24
CA LEU A 87 4.07 2.96 -1.62
C LEU A 87 3.02 4.05 -1.66
N SER A 88 3.30 5.20 -1.06
CA SER A 88 2.44 6.37 -1.15
C SER A 88 3.10 7.49 -1.92
N CYS A 89 2.28 8.19 -2.68
CA CYS A 89 2.62 9.44 -3.35
C CYS A 89 1.65 10.52 -2.90
N SER A 90 2.13 11.76 -2.81
CA SER A 90 1.31 12.92 -2.46
C SER A 90 1.55 14.04 -3.44
N GLY A 91 0.51 14.79 -3.78
CA GLY A 91 0.59 15.88 -4.74
C GLY A 91 -0.74 16.62 -4.92
N PRO A 92 -0.83 17.50 -5.94
CA PRO A 92 -2.05 18.22 -6.22
C PRO A 92 -3.12 17.31 -6.87
N SER A 93 -4.37 17.48 -6.46
CA SER A 93 -5.50 16.86 -7.15
C SER A 93 -5.92 17.70 -8.36
N PRO A 94 -6.30 17.07 -9.50
CA PRO A 94 -6.84 17.79 -10.65
C PRO A 94 -8.11 18.59 -10.36
N VAL A 95 -8.85 18.19 -9.32
CA VAL A 95 -10.07 18.87 -8.86
C VAL A 95 -9.81 19.88 -7.74
N GLY A 96 -8.53 20.16 -7.45
CA GLY A 96 -8.09 21.13 -6.45
C GLY A 96 -7.74 20.50 -5.09
N GLY A 97 -6.84 21.17 -4.36
CA GLY A 97 -6.34 20.72 -3.06
C GLY A 97 -5.28 19.62 -3.13
N PRO A 98 -4.79 19.18 -1.97
CA PRO A 98 -3.85 18.07 -1.87
C PRO A 98 -4.55 16.73 -2.06
N ALA A 99 -3.81 15.75 -2.59
CA ALA A 99 -4.27 14.37 -2.67
C ALA A 99 -3.13 13.40 -2.33
N ASP A 100 -3.52 12.23 -1.86
CA ASP A 100 -2.64 11.09 -1.62
C ASP A 100 -3.09 9.90 -2.47
N LEU A 101 -2.14 9.17 -3.01
CA LEU A 101 -2.32 7.89 -3.67
C LEU A 101 -1.48 6.85 -2.93
N ALA A 102 -2.09 5.77 -2.51
CA ALA A 102 -1.36 4.62 -1.99
C ALA A 102 -1.60 3.39 -2.87
N LEU A 103 -0.52 2.70 -3.19
CA LEU A 103 -0.48 1.48 -3.97
C LEU A 103 -0.03 0.35 -3.05
N VAL A 104 -0.87 -0.67 -2.87
CA VAL A 104 -0.52 -1.85 -2.08
C VAL A 104 -0.50 -3.07 -2.99
N ALA A 105 0.56 -3.87 -2.88
CA ALA A 105 0.57 -5.23 -3.38
C ALA A 105 0.61 -6.18 -2.19
N GLU A 106 -0.29 -7.16 -2.13
CA GLU A 106 -0.30 -8.09 -1.01
C GLU A 106 -0.75 -9.50 -1.39
N GLU A 107 -0.17 -10.49 -0.73
CA GLU A 107 -0.69 -11.85 -0.74
C GLU A 107 -2.03 -11.90 0.01
N PRO A 108 -2.95 -12.79 -0.40
CA PRO A 108 -4.22 -12.96 0.31
C PRO A 108 -4.04 -13.16 1.81
N GLY A 109 -4.84 -12.44 2.60
CA GLY A 109 -4.88 -12.59 4.05
C GLY A 109 -3.89 -11.70 4.83
N VAL A 110 -3.04 -10.90 4.20
CA VAL A 110 -2.21 -9.92 4.94
C VAL A 110 -3.07 -8.81 5.52
N GLY A 111 -3.96 -8.19 4.71
CA GLY A 111 -4.97 -7.24 5.15
C GLY A 111 -4.49 -5.78 5.24
N LEU A 112 -3.33 -5.46 4.68
CA LEU A 112 -2.80 -4.10 4.66
C LEU A 112 -3.64 -3.17 3.77
N GLY A 113 -4.02 -3.65 2.57
CA GLY A 113 -4.83 -2.89 1.62
C GLY A 113 -6.22 -2.58 2.17
N ALA A 114 -6.87 -3.57 2.78
CA ALA A 114 -8.17 -3.39 3.42
C ALA A 114 -8.12 -2.36 4.55
N ARG A 115 -7.12 -2.46 5.43
CA ARG A 115 -6.92 -1.47 6.50
C ARG A 115 -6.71 -0.06 5.96
N LEU A 116 -5.86 0.09 4.95
CA LEU A 116 -5.57 1.39 4.35
C LEU A 116 -6.81 1.99 3.66
N GLY A 117 -7.60 1.14 3.01
CA GLY A 117 -8.86 1.52 2.37
C GLY A 117 -10.02 1.75 3.34
N GLY A 118 -9.87 1.32 4.60
CA GLY A 118 -10.98 1.32 5.57
C GLY A 118 -12.06 0.30 5.22
N VAL A 119 -11.67 -0.80 4.54
CA VAL A 119 -12.55 -1.89 4.14
C VAL A 119 -12.70 -2.86 5.30
N ALA A 120 -13.94 -3.25 5.61
CA ALA A 120 -14.23 -4.10 6.77
C ALA A 120 -13.70 -5.52 6.60
N ASP A 121 -13.71 -6.06 5.38
CA ASP A 121 -13.21 -7.40 5.07
C ASP A 121 -11.75 -7.34 4.60
N SER A 122 -10.87 -8.04 5.30
CA SER A 122 -9.44 -8.14 4.95
C SER A 122 -9.15 -9.05 3.75
N ALA A 123 -10.13 -9.79 3.28
CA ALA A 123 -10.05 -10.67 2.11
C ALA A 123 -11.28 -10.51 1.20
N PRO A 124 -11.54 -9.32 0.67
CA PRO A 124 -12.71 -9.10 -0.16
C PRO A 124 -12.62 -9.95 -1.42
N ASN A 125 -13.76 -10.48 -1.85
CA ASN A 125 -13.88 -11.05 -3.17
C ASN A 125 -13.92 -9.93 -4.20
N LEU A 126 -13.37 -10.17 -5.40
CA LEU A 126 -13.57 -9.23 -6.49
C LEU A 126 -15.08 -9.08 -6.75
N PRO A 127 -15.60 -7.84 -6.80
CA PRO A 127 -16.99 -7.62 -7.12
C PRO A 127 -17.35 -8.24 -8.47
N GLY A 128 -18.52 -8.84 -8.57
CA GLY A 128 -19.05 -9.30 -9.87
C GLY A 128 -19.42 -8.09 -10.73
N GLY A 129 -19.20 -8.19 -12.04
CA GLY A 129 -19.57 -7.15 -12.97
C GLY A 129 -18.40 -6.48 -13.69
N PRO A 130 -18.65 -5.44 -14.50
CA PRO A 130 -17.60 -4.74 -15.24
C PRO A 130 -16.71 -3.96 -14.28
N ALA A 131 -15.42 -3.90 -14.59
CA ALA A 131 -14.47 -3.07 -13.86
C ALA A 131 -14.80 -1.58 -14.05
N GLU A 132 -14.65 -0.80 -12.99
CA GLU A 132 -14.93 0.63 -13.01
C GLU A 132 -13.75 1.45 -13.51
N MET A 133 -12.54 1.00 -13.20
CA MET A 133 -11.30 1.67 -13.57
C MET A 133 -10.30 0.67 -14.15
N LYS A 134 -9.25 1.22 -14.77
CA LYS A 134 -8.14 0.45 -15.32
C LYS A 134 -6.83 1.19 -15.07
N VAL A 135 -5.81 0.41 -14.71
CA VAL A 135 -4.41 0.86 -14.67
C VAL A 135 -3.57 -0.03 -15.57
N HIS A 136 -2.34 0.35 -15.86
CA HIS A 136 -1.38 -0.53 -16.52
C HIS A 136 -0.32 -0.96 -15.50
N ALA A 137 -0.41 -2.18 -15.00
CA ALA A 137 0.58 -2.75 -14.08
C ALA A 137 1.57 -3.64 -14.86
N ALA A 138 2.87 -3.32 -14.79
CA ALA A 138 3.91 -4.02 -15.54
C ALA A 138 3.58 -4.19 -17.03
N HIS A 139 3.13 -3.12 -17.68
CA HIS A 139 2.72 -3.05 -19.08
C HIS A 139 1.42 -3.78 -19.46
N HIS A 140 0.73 -4.40 -18.49
CA HIS A 140 -0.54 -5.11 -18.72
C HIS A 140 -1.72 -4.26 -18.23
N PRO A 141 -2.82 -4.16 -19.01
CA PRO A 141 -4.03 -3.53 -18.56
C PRO A 141 -4.62 -4.35 -17.40
N THR A 142 -4.81 -3.70 -16.26
CA THR A 142 -5.30 -4.31 -15.02
C THR A 142 -6.61 -3.67 -14.64
N ALA A 143 -7.65 -4.46 -14.59
CA ALA A 143 -8.99 -4.05 -14.19
C ALA A 143 -9.05 -3.77 -12.68
N LEU A 144 -9.81 -2.75 -12.29
CA LEU A 144 -10.00 -2.34 -10.91
C LEU A 144 -11.49 -2.18 -10.62
N TRP A 145 -11.92 -2.70 -9.49
CA TRP A 145 -13.28 -2.59 -8.96
C TRP A 145 -13.27 -1.76 -7.69
N ALA A 146 -14.22 -0.83 -7.57
CA ALA A 146 -14.40 -0.10 -6.32
C ALA A 146 -14.91 -1.04 -5.23
N VAL A 147 -14.42 -0.84 -4.01
CA VAL A 147 -14.89 -1.53 -2.81
C VAL A 147 -15.32 -0.50 -1.77
N GLU A 148 -16.37 -0.82 -1.01
CA GLU A 148 -16.82 0.03 0.09
C GLU A 148 -15.74 0.12 1.17
N GLY A 149 -15.44 1.34 1.60
CA GLY A 149 -14.40 1.63 2.58
C GLY A 149 -14.70 2.91 3.33
N ALA A 150 -13.67 3.61 3.81
CA ALA A 150 -13.85 4.86 4.53
C ALA A 150 -14.32 6.00 3.62
N ASP A 151 -15.24 6.84 4.10
CA ASP A 151 -15.90 7.91 3.32
C ASP A 151 -14.95 8.99 2.79
N ASP A 152 -13.79 9.17 3.44
CA ASP A 152 -12.81 10.21 3.08
C ASP A 152 -11.91 9.81 1.89
N ARG A 153 -12.05 8.58 1.38
CA ARG A 153 -11.22 8.01 0.32
C ARG A 153 -12.01 7.12 -0.62
N VAL A 154 -11.44 6.82 -1.77
CA VAL A 154 -11.95 5.77 -2.65
C VAL A 154 -10.90 4.65 -2.73
N THR A 155 -11.38 3.42 -2.67
CA THR A 155 -10.56 2.21 -2.68
C THR A 155 -10.94 1.33 -3.85
N TYR A 156 -9.95 0.97 -4.65
CA TYR A 156 -10.10 0.02 -5.74
C TYR A 156 -9.24 -1.20 -5.48
N ILE A 157 -9.74 -2.35 -5.93
CA ILE A 157 -9.03 -3.63 -5.86
C ILE A 157 -8.97 -4.27 -7.24
N GLY A 158 -7.87 -4.94 -7.52
CA GLY A 158 -7.67 -5.75 -8.73
C GLY A 158 -6.59 -6.78 -8.50
N GLU A 159 -6.21 -7.46 -9.57
CA GLU A 159 -5.14 -8.45 -9.55
C GLU A 159 -4.06 -8.08 -10.57
N ALA A 160 -2.81 -8.03 -10.13
CA ALA A 160 -1.65 -7.81 -10.99
C ALA A 160 -0.52 -8.78 -10.62
N ARG A 161 -0.02 -9.54 -11.59
CA ARG A 161 1.02 -10.58 -11.39
C ARG A 161 0.61 -11.67 -10.38
N GLY A 162 -0.68 -12.04 -10.33
CA GLY A 162 -1.20 -13.05 -9.40
C GLY A 162 -1.31 -12.58 -7.95
N ILE A 163 -1.20 -11.28 -7.70
CA ILE A 163 -1.19 -10.65 -6.38
C ILE A 163 -2.26 -9.57 -6.33
N TRP A 164 -2.89 -9.39 -5.17
CA TRP A 164 -3.82 -8.30 -4.96
C TRP A 164 -3.13 -6.94 -5.17
N LEU A 165 -3.75 -6.10 -6.00
CA LEU A 165 -3.40 -4.70 -6.19
C LEU A 165 -4.52 -3.84 -5.59
N TRP A 166 -4.18 -3.08 -4.55
CA TRP A 166 -5.05 -2.07 -3.99
C TRP A 166 -4.58 -0.69 -4.41
N VAL A 167 -5.53 0.14 -4.82
CA VAL A 167 -5.31 1.55 -5.18
C VAL A 167 -6.22 2.38 -4.30
N VAL A 168 -5.63 3.13 -3.37
CA VAL A 168 -6.35 3.96 -2.41
C VAL A 168 -6.03 5.42 -2.68
N LEU A 169 -7.06 6.23 -2.89
CA LEU A 169 -6.96 7.64 -3.19
C LEU A 169 -7.71 8.47 -2.15
N ARG A 170 -7.08 9.51 -1.64
CA ARG A 170 -7.65 10.45 -0.70
C ARG A 170 -7.39 11.90 -1.18
N PRO A 171 -8.39 12.79 -1.20
CA PRO A 171 -9.81 12.52 -0.94
C PRO A 171 -10.44 11.61 -2.00
N ALA A 172 -11.66 11.12 -1.76
CA ALA A 172 -12.36 10.25 -2.70
C ALA A 172 -12.46 10.86 -4.11
N SER A 173 -12.63 12.18 -4.23
CA SER A 173 -12.66 12.90 -5.52
C SER A 173 -11.37 12.79 -6.33
N ALA A 174 -10.26 12.34 -5.74
CA ALA A 174 -8.99 12.13 -6.45
C ALA A 174 -9.03 10.92 -7.40
N TYR A 175 -10.14 10.15 -7.46
CA TYR A 175 -10.33 9.06 -8.43
C TYR A 175 -10.08 9.50 -9.88
N VAL A 176 -10.25 10.78 -10.19
CA VAL A 176 -9.99 11.37 -11.51
C VAL A 176 -8.55 11.14 -11.99
N LEU A 177 -7.59 10.91 -11.08
CA LEU A 177 -6.21 10.57 -11.41
C LEU A 177 -6.06 9.21 -12.13
N LEU A 178 -7.06 8.34 -12.05
CA LEU A 178 -7.07 7.03 -12.69
C LEU A 178 -7.67 7.07 -14.11
N ILE A 179 -8.34 8.15 -14.51
CA ILE A 179 -9.04 8.25 -15.80
C ILE A 179 -8.05 8.09 -16.96
N ASP A 180 -6.85 8.66 -16.85
CA ASP A 180 -5.81 8.62 -17.89
C ASP A 180 -4.93 7.35 -17.83
N SER A 181 -5.43 6.28 -17.21
CA SER A 181 -4.75 4.98 -17.13
C SER A 181 -3.34 5.06 -16.53
N LEU A 182 -3.27 5.23 -15.23
CA LEU A 182 -2.02 5.23 -14.46
C LEU A 182 -1.13 4.02 -14.81
N LYS A 183 0.15 4.27 -15.09
CA LYS A 183 1.13 3.22 -15.37
C LYS A 183 1.92 2.91 -14.11
N LEU A 184 1.92 1.65 -13.72
CA LEU A 184 2.59 1.12 -12.54
C LEU A 184 3.74 0.22 -12.98
N HIS A 185 4.92 0.49 -12.43
CA HIS A 185 6.12 -0.32 -12.61
C HIS A 185 6.48 -1.02 -11.31
N ASP A 186 6.99 -2.23 -11.41
CA ASP A 186 7.49 -2.97 -10.26
C ASP A 186 8.96 -2.62 -10.04
N LEU A 187 9.30 -2.03 -8.92
CA LEU A 187 10.69 -1.63 -8.63
C LEU A 187 11.66 -2.82 -8.49
N ARG A 188 11.15 -4.04 -8.30
CA ARG A 188 11.98 -5.25 -8.26
C ARG A 188 12.54 -5.63 -9.63
N ASP A 189 11.97 -5.15 -10.72
CA ASP A 189 12.41 -5.52 -12.07
C ASP A 189 13.80 -4.96 -12.45
N GLY A 190 14.49 -4.27 -11.53
CA GLY A 190 15.91 -3.91 -11.63
C GLY A 190 16.29 -2.88 -12.70
N VAL A 191 15.39 -2.55 -13.62
CA VAL A 191 15.61 -1.61 -14.72
C VAL A 191 15.68 -0.15 -14.21
N PHE A 192 15.48 0.07 -12.92
CA PHE A 192 15.14 1.37 -12.34
C PHE A 192 16.18 1.94 -11.39
N ALA A 193 17.39 1.38 -11.35
CA ALA A 193 18.49 1.86 -10.49
C ALA A 193 18.92 3.32 -10.72
N SER A 194 18.37 3.97 -11.77
CA SER A 194 18.66 5.36 -12.13
C SER A 194 17.40 6.25 -12.20
N LEU A 195 16.37 5.94 -11.39
CA LEU A 195 15.17 6.77 -11.33
C LEU A 195 15.46 8.04 -10.52
N ASP A 196 15.28 9.20 -11.16
CA ASP A 196 15.14 10.48 -10.45
C ASP A 196 13.78 10.51 -9.74
N LEU A 197 13.67 9.78 -8.63
CA LEU A 197 12.49 9.79 -7.78
C LEU A 197 12.53 11.00 -6.85
N VAL A 198 11.44 11.75 -6.83
CA VAL A 198 11.30 12.90 -5.95
C VAL A 198 10.62 12.46 -4.67
N PHE A 199 11.28 12.73 -3.53
CA PHE A 199 10.76 12.41 -2.21
C PHE A 199 10.25 13.67 -1.52
N GLY A 200 9.20 13.53 -0.69
CA GLY A 200 8.56 14.64 -0.01
C GLY A 200 8.14 14.32 1.42
N ALA A 201 7.30 15.18 1.98
CA ALA A 201 6.78 15.00 3.33
C ALA A 201 5.96 13.71 3.46
N ALA A 202 5.89 13.19 4.69
CA ALA A 202 5.16 11.96 4.98
C ALA A 202 3.67 12.06 4.66
N SER A 203 3.13 11.06 3.97
CA SER A 203 1.68 10.95 3.73
C SER A 203 0.94 10.73 5.04
N PRO A 204 -0.13 11.52 5.32
CA PRO A 204 -1.00 11.28 6.45
C PRO A 204 -1.63 9.87 6.47
N MET A 205 -1.87 9.28 5.30
CA MET A 205 -2.40 7.91 5.19
C MET A 205 -1.43 6.88 5.76
N LEU A 206 -0.13 6.98 5.45
CA LEU A 206 0.87 6.04 5.97
C LEU A 206 1.25 6.32 7.42
N VAL A 207 1.32 7.58 7.83
CA VAL A 207 1.52 7.93 9.24
C VAL A 207 0.39 7.37 10.10
N GLY A 208 -0.85 7.39 9.60
CA GLY A 208 -2.02 6.80 10.27
C GLY A 208 -1.92 5.28 10.49
N LEU A 209 -1.09 4.58 9.71
CA LEU A 209 -0.85 3.15 9.88
C LEU A 209 0.11 2.81 11.03
N GLN A 210 0.85 3.78 11.55
CA GLN A 210 1.82 3.59 12.64
C GLN A 210 1.16 3.49 14.03
N GLY A 211 -0.15 3.62 14.13
CA GLY A 211 -0.91 3.53 15.37
C GLY A 211 -2.10 2.58 15.27
N PRO A 212 -2.73 2.23 16.40
CA PRO A 212 -3.94 1.42 16.39
C PRO A 212 -5.04 2.11 15.58
N CYS A 213 -5.87 1.30 14.91
CA CYS A 213 -7.11 1.83 14.35
C CYS A 213 -7.86 2.55 15.47
N ARG A 214 -8.20 3.81 15.24
CA ARG A 214 -9.20 4.46 16.10
C ARG A 214 -10.48 3.71 15.82
N ASP A 215 -11.01 3.04 16.84
CA ASP A 215 -12.33 2.43 16.76
C ASP A 215 -13.28 3.51 16.22
N ALA A 216 -13.91 3.21 15.10
CA ALA A 216 -15.02 4.04 14.63
C ALA A 216 -16.12 3.98 15.71
N PRO A 217 -16.73 5.12 16.05
CA PRO A 217 -17.77 5.19 17.06
C PRO A 217 -18.95 4.32 16.74
#